data_9f19df20f5b805f218113089f4218e0b
#
_entry.id   9f19df20f5b805f218113089f4218e0b
#
_cell.length_a   1.000
_cell.length_b   1.000
_cell.length_c   1.000
_cell.angle_alpha   90.00
_cell.angle_beta   90.00
_cell.angle_gamma   90.00
#
_symmetry.space_group_name_H-M   'P 1'
#
loop_
_entity.id
_entity.type
_entity.pdbx_description
1 polymer ?
#
loop_
_entity_poly.entity_id
_entity_poly.type
_entity_poly.pdbx_seq_one_letter_code
_entity_poly.pdbx_strand_id
1 'polypeptide(L)'
;SRCRRRGVIALFLFERKTMMERNEEIDERFMRLALAEARKAFDAGEVPIGAVVVSGGAVVGRGHNLVETLSDPTAHAEMQALTAAAATLGGKYLADCTLYVTVEPCIMCAGAIGWSQIGRIVWGADDPKKGYRRYSEAVFHPKASAAGGVLRAECEELMHNFFAQLRV
;
A
#
# COMPACT_ATOMS: atom_id res chain seq x y z
N SER A 1 29.36 15.62 31.91
CA SER A 1 28.55 15.36 33.08
C SER A 1 27.06 15.25 32.75
N ARG A 2 26.19 15.06 33.72
CA ARG A 2 24.74 14.75 33.55
C ARG A 2 23.98 15.73 32.66
N CYS A 3 24.33 17.01 32.63
CA CYS A 3 23.65 18.03 31.84
C CYS A 3 23.89 17.89 30.34
N ARG A 4 25.12 17.55 29.91
CA ARG A 4 25.45 17.31 28.50
C ARG A 4 24.73 16.08 27.94
N ARG A 5 24.58 15.01 28.74
CA ARG A 5 23.87 13.80 28.30
C ARG A 5 22.38 14.04 28.09
N ARG A 6 21.73 14.89 28.90
CA ARG A 6 20.31 15.24 28.74
C ARG A 6 20.07 16.03 27.45
N GLY A 7 20.94 16.98 27.09
CA GLY A 7 20.83 17.75 25.85
C GLY A 7 20.98 16.88 24.60
N VAL A 8 21.93 15.94 24.59
CA VAL A 8 22.15 15.02 23.47
C VAL A 8 20.96 14.06 23.29
N ILE A 9 20.42 13.54 24.40
CA ILE A 9 19.24 12.67 24.34
C ILE A 9 18.00 13.45 23.82
N ALA A 10 17.79 14.68 24.29
CA ALA A 10 16.67 15.51 23.83
C ALA A 10 16.77 15.85 22.34
N LEU A 11 17.97 16.18 21.85
CA LEU A 11 18.21 16.44 20.43
C LEU A 11 17.97 15.19 19.59
N PHE A 12 18.47 14.04 20.02
CA PHE A 12 18.28 12.76 19.34
C PHE A 12 16.79 12.36 19.27
N LEU A 13 16.05 12.55 20.35
CA LEU A 13 14.59 12.29 20.38
C LEU A 13 13.84 13.26 19.46
N PHE A 14 14.25 14.53 19.42
CA PHE A 14 13.66 15.53 18.54
C PHE A 14 13.90 15.19 17.06
N GLU A 15 15.12 14.83 16.69
CA GLU A 15 15.48 14.42 15.33
C GLU A 15 14.71 13.15 14.89
N ARG A 16 14.58 12.16 15.79
CA ARG A 16 13.78 10.96 15.52
C ARG A 16 12.30 11.30 15.29
N LYS A 17 11.73 12.17 16.12
CA LYS A 17 10.34 12.61 15.98
C LYS A 17 10.12 13.31 14.62
N THR A 18 10.99 14.25 14.26
CA THR A 18 10.92 14.98 12.99
C THR A 18 11.05 14.03 11.79
N MET A 19 11.88 12.99 11.89
CA MET A 19 12.06 11.98 10.85
C MET A 19 10.82 11.09 10.71
N MET A 20 10.20 10.70 11.82
CA MET A 20 8.94 9.94 11.82
C MET A 20 7.80 10.74 11.17
N GLU A 21 7.63 12.00 11.57
CA GLU A 21 6.62 12.89 10.98
C GLU A 21 6.80 13.04 9.46
N ARG A 22 8.03 13.18 8.98
CA ARG A 22 8.31 13.23 7.53
C ARG A 22 7.98 11.93 6.81
N ASN A 23 8.23 10.79 7.44
CA ASN A 23 7.89 9.48 6.86
C ASN A 23 6.38 9.28 6.77
N GLU A 24 5.63 9.72 7.79
CA GLU A 24 4.17 9.70 7.79
C GLU A 24 3.60 10.58 6.67
N GLU A 25 4.11 11.79 6.47
CA GLU A 25 3.71 12.69 5.38
C GLU A 25 3.99 12.07 3.99
N ILE A 26 5.11 11.40 3.82
CA ILE A 26 5.46 10.70 2.57
C ILE A 26 4.48 9.55 2.32
N ASP A 27 4.20 8.74 3.33
CA ASP A 27 3.26 7.63 3.21
C ASP A 27 1.84 8.11 2.88
N GLU A 28 1.37 9.16 3.53
CA GLU A 28 0.07 9.75 3.22
C GLU A 28 0.01 10.29 1.78
N ARG A 29 1.07 10.95 1.33
CA ARG A 29 1.15 11.46 -0.04
C ARG A 29 0.98 10.36 -1.07
N PHE A 30 1.68 9.25 -0.94
CA PHE A 30 1.57 8.13 -1.87
C PHE A 30 0.28 7.34 -1.68
N MET A 31 -0.24 7.23 -0.46
CA MET A 31 -1.56 6.64 -0.25
C MET A 31 -2.67 7.47 -0.91
N ARG A 32 -2.56 8.80 -0.98
CA ARG A 32 -3.50 9.65 -1.74
C ARG A 32 -3.48 9.33 -3.23
N LEU A 33 -2.31 8.99 -3.79
CA LEU A 33 -2.22 8.53 -5.18
C LEU A 33 -2.87 7.15 -5.38
N ALA A 34 -2.71 6.24 -4.42
CA ALA A 34 -3.41 4.96 -4.43
C ALA A 34 -4.93 5.16 -4.32
N LEU A 35 -5.40 6.10 -3.49
CA LEU A 35 -6.82 6.48 -3.41
C LEU A 35 -7.34 7.06 -4.72
N ALA A 36 -6.54 7.84 -5.44
CA ALA A 36 -6.91 8.35 -6.76
C ALA A 36 -7.14 7.20 -7.76
N GLU A 37 -6.29 6.16 -7.72
CA GLU A 37 -6.52 4.95 -8.50
C GLU A 37 -7.79 4.20 -8.05
N ALA A 38 -8.03 4.10 -6.75
CA ALA A 38 -9.24 3.48 -6.21
C ALA A 38 -10.53 4.20 -6.69
N ARG A 39 -10.51 5.52 -6.80
CA ARG A 39 -11.65 6.30 -7.34
C ARG A 39 -11.92 6.00 -8.80
N LYS A 40 -10.89 5.74 -9.61
CA LYS A 40 -11.08 5.30 -11.00
C LYS A 40 -11.81 3.95 -11.06
N ALA A 41 -11.46 3.02 -10.17
CA ALA A 41 -12.18 1.75 -10.03
C ALA A 41 -13.64 1.99 -9.62
N PHE A 42 -13.88 2.83 -8.62
CA PHE A 42 -15.23 3.20 -8.17
C PHE A 42 -16.08 3.71 -9.32
N ASP A 43 -15.56 4.67 -10.10
CA ASP A 43 -16.29 5.29 -11.22
C ASP A 43 -16.58 4.29 -12.35
N ALA A 44 -15.78 3.24 -12.46
CA ALA A 44 -15.96 2.15 -13.43
C ALA A 44 -16.86 1.01 -12.92
N GLY A 45 -17.43 1.11 -11.72
CA GLY A 45 -18.25 0.05 -11.11
C GLY A 45 -17.44 -1.13 -10.55
N GLU A 46 -16.15 -0.95 -10.37
CA GLU A 46 -15.24 -1.92 -9.76
C GLU A 46 -15.13 -1.70 -8.26
N VAL A 47 -14.82 -2.73 -7.49
CA VAL A 47 -14.48 -2.59 -6.08
C VAL A 47 -13.33 -1.58 -5.94
N PRO A 48 -13.48 -0.49 -5.16
CA PRO A 48 -12.59 0.66 -5.20
C PRO A 48 -11.29 0.41 -4.42
N ILE A 49 -10.43 -0.36 -5.01
CA ILE A 49 -9.07 -0.62 -4.52
C ILE A 49 -8.09 -0.06 -5.53
N GLY A 50 -7.12 0.70 -5.05
CA GLY A 50 -6.04 1.28 -5.84
C GLY A 50 -4.69 1.00 -5.22
N ALA A 51 -3.67 0.95 -6.06
CA ALA A 51 -2.31 0.69 -5.65
C ALA A 51 -1.31 1.50 -6.47
N VAL A 52 -0.21 1.89 -5.83
CA VAL A 52 0.96 2.46 -6.49
C VAL A 52 2.23 1.81 -5.97
N VAL A 53 3.19 1.61 -6.85
CA VAL A 53 4.54 1.17 -6.51
C VAL A 53 5.48 2.35 -6.65
N VAL A 54 6.30 2.59 -5.63
CA VAL A 54 7.22 3.73 -5.54
C VAL A 54 8.64 3.22 -5.45
N SER A 55 9.52 3.80 -6.24
CA SER A 55 10.97 3.56 -6.20
C SER A 55 11.72 4.89 -6.23
N GLY A 56 12.62 5.11 -5.27
CA GLY A 56 13.40 6.35 -5.21
C GLY A 56 12.55 7.63 -5.13
N GLY A 57 11.39 7.57 -4.45
CA GLY A 57 10.49 8.70 -4.33
C GLY A 57 9.60 8.98 -5.55
N ALA A 58 9.65 8.14 -6.58
CA ALA A 58 8.85 8.27 -7.80
C ALA A 58 7.90 7.07 -7.97
N VAL A 59 6.70 7.33 -8.47
CA VAL A 59 5.74 6.28 -8.82
C VAL A 59 6.22 5.59 -10.10
N VAL A 60 6.45 4.29 -10.03
CA VAL A 60 6.89 3.44 -11.16
C VAL A 60 5.83 2.48 -11.66
N GLY A 61 4.74 2.31 -10.90
CA GLY A 61 3.60 1.50 -11.30
C GLY A 61 2.32 1.95 -10.62
N ARG A 62 1.19 1.89 -11.33
CA ARG A 62 -0.14 2.22 -10.84
C ARG A 62 -1.11 1.10 -11.21
N GLY A 63 -2.10 0.88 -10.39
CA GLY A 63 -3.16 -0.06 -10.69
C GLY A 63 -4.42 0.22 -9.89
N HIS A 64 -5.53 -0.18 -10.44
CA HIS A 64 -6.81 -0.25 -9.75
C HIS A 64 -7.53 -1.53 -10.16
N ASN A 65 -8.51 -1.94 -9.39
CA ASN A 65 -9.25 -3.17 -9.64
C ASN A 65 -9.92 -3.13 -11.03
N LEU A 66 -9.75 -4.18 -11.80
CA LEU A 66 -10.27 -4.38 -13.16
C LEU A 66 -10.98 -5.74 -13.32
N VAL A 67 -11.38 -6.37 -12.23
CA VAL A 67 -11.98 -7.72 -12.24
C VAL A 67 -13.18 -7.81 -13.19
N GLU A 68 -14.13 -6.89 -13.08
CA GLU A 68 -15.32 -6.86 -13.93
C GLU A 68 -14.98 -6.43 -15.37
N THR A 69 -14.17 -5.40 -15.51
CA THR A 69 -13.76 -4.83 -16.81
C THR A 69 -13.07 -5.86 -17.69
N LEU A 70 -12.17 -6.67 -17.11
CA LEU A 70 -11.40 -7.69 -17.84
C LEU A 70 -12.02 -9.09 -17.75
N SER A 71 -13.09 -9.28 -17.00
CA SER A 71 -13.63 -10.62 -16.67
C SER A 71 -12.54 -11.56 -16.12
N ASP A 72 -11.68 -11.00 -15.27
CA ASP A 72 -10.52 -11.70 -14.72
C ASP A 72 -10.50 -11.57 -13.19
N PRO A 73 -10.73 -12.65 -12.44
CA PRO A 73 -10.76 -12.61 -10.97
C PRO A 73 -9.40 -12.30 -10.36
N THR A 74 -8.33 -12.34 -11.12
CA THR A 74 -6.97 -12.00 -10.65
C THR A 74 -6.57 -10.56 -10.93
N ALA A 75 -7.39 -9.78 -11.63
CA ALA A 75 -7.09 -8.41 -12.05
C ALA A 75 -7.26 -7.40 -10.90
N HIS A 76 -6.63 -7.67 -9.77
CA HIS A 76 -6.60 -6.80 -8.60
C HIS A 76 -5.65 -5.61 -8.82
N ALA A 77 -5.84 -4.55 -8.05
CA ALA A 77 -5.05 -3.32 -8.13
C ALA A 77 -3.55 -3.59 -7.97
N GLU A 78 -3.19 -4.44 -7.01
CA GLU A 78 -1.81 -4.80 -6.70
C GLU A 78 -1.14 -5.52 -7.88
N MET A 79 -1.86 -6.44 -8.52
CA MET A 79 -1.37 -7.17 -9.68
C MET A 79 -1.06 -6.23 -10.84
N GLN A 80 -1.93 -5.25 -11.11
CA GLN A 80 -1.72 -4.23 -12.12
C GLN A 80 -0.50 -3.36 -11.81
N ALA A 81 -0.40 -2.90 -10.57
CA ALA A 81 0.69 -2.03 -10.14
C ALA A 81 2.06 -2.74 -10.18
N LEU A 82 2.13 -4.00 -9.74
CA LEU A 82 3.35 -4.82 -9.79
C LEU A 82 3.82 -5.05 -11.23
N THR A 83 2.91 -5.41 -12.12
CA THR A 83 3.22 -5.62 -13.55
C THR A 83 3.73 -4.34 -14.19
N ALA A 84 3.08 -3.20 -13.93
CA ALA A 84 3.50 -1.91 -14.44
C ALA A 84 4.88 -1.49 -13.91
N ALA A 85 5.13 -1.70 -12.63
CA ALA A 85 6.42 -1.39 -12.01
C ALA A 85 7.56 -2.24 -12.59
N ALA A 86 7.35 -3.53 -12.75
CA ALA A 86 8.33 -4.44 -13.37
C ALA A 86 8.66 -4.02 -14.81
N ALA A 87 7.66 -3.63 -15.58
CA ALA A 87 7.85 -3.10 -16.93
C ALA A 87 8.64 -1.79 -16.94
N THR A 88 8.31 -0.86 -16.05
CA THR A 88 9.00 0.44 -15.94
C THR A 88 10.45 0.28 -15.54
N LEU A 89 10.75 -0.58 -14.57
CA LEU A 89 12.11 -0.79 -14.05
C LEU A 89 12.91 -1.82 -14.86
N GLY A 90 12.27 -2.55 -15.76
CA GLY A 90 12.92 -3.58 -16.58
C GLY A 90 13.37 -4.81 -15.80
N GLY A 91 12.71 -5.15 -14.69
CA GLY A 91 13.08 -6.29 -13.86
C GLY A 91 11.96 -6.76 -12.96
N LYS A 92 11.93 -8.05 -12.67
CA LYS A 92 10.88 -8.72 -11.90
C LYS A 92 10.99 -8.56 -10.37
N TYR A 93 12.17 -8.21 -9.86
CA TYR A 93 12.41 -8.04 -8.44
C TYR A 93 12.38 -6.56 -8.06
N LEU A 94 11.54 -6.23 -7.11
CA LEU A 94 11.20 -4.87 -6.73
C LEU A 94 11.65 -4.58 -5.28
N ALA A 95 12.84 -5.05 -4.91
CA ALA A 95 13.35 -5.03 -3.53
C ALA A 95 13.49 -3.61 -2.95
N ASP A 96 13.80 -2.63 -3.79
CA ASP A 96 13.94 -1.22 -3.38
C ASP A 96 12.63 -0.43 -3.50
N CYS A 97 11.52 -1.10 -3.75
CA CYS A 97 10.21 -0.48 -3.94
C CYS A 97 9.33 -0.58 -2.69
N THR A 98 8.44 0.40 -2.56
CA THR A 98 7.33 0.39 -1.62
C THR A 98 6.02 0.28 -2.40
N LEU A 99 5.17 -0.66 -1.99
CA LEU A 99 3.79 -0.77 -2.48
C LEU A 99 2.86 -0.06 -1.50
N TYR A 100 2.05 0.86 -2.01
CA TYR A 100 0.94 1.48 -1.29
C TYR A 100 -0.37 0.97 -1.89
N VAL A 101 -1.23 0.43 -1.07
CA VAL A 101 -2.54 -0.10 -1.47
C VAL A 101 -3.63 0.34 -0.49
N THR A 102 -4.80 0.70 -0.99
CA THR A 102 -5.85 1.30 -0.15
C THR A 102 -6.50 0.33 0.82
N VAL A 103 -6.45 -0.97 0.54
CA VAL A 103 -6.97 -2.04 1.40
C VAL A 103 -5.90 -3.11 1.57
N GLU A 104 -5.85 -3.73 2.74
CA GLU A 104 -4.95 -4.85 3.03
C GLU A 104 -4.98 -5.88 1.89
N PRO A 105 -3.82 -6.30 1.34
CA PRO A 105 -3.78 -7.26 0.25
C PRO A 105 -4.44 -8.60 0.62
N CYS A 106 -5.16 -9.20 -0.33
CA CYS A 106 -5.63 -10.57 -0.20
C CYS A 106 -4.46 -11.57 -0.31
N ILE A 107 -4.71 -12.82 0.01
CA ILE A 107 -3.65 -13.85 -0.01
C ILE A 107 -3.03 -14.06 -1.41
N MET A 108 -3.82 -13.93 -2.48
CA MET A 108 -3.32 -14.01 -3.85
C MET A 108 -2.32 -12.89 -4.15
N CYS A 109 -2.71 -11.63 -3.87
CA CYS A 109 -1.84 -10.48 -4.07
C CYS A 109 -0.63 -10.50 -3.14
N ALA A 110 -0.80 -10.92 -1.88
CA ALA A 110 0.32 -11.07 -0.95
C ALA A 110 1.34 -12.09 -1.45
N GLY A 111 0.90 -13.19 -2.05
CA GLY A 111 1.78 -14.14 -2.72
C GLY A 111 2.57 -13.51 -3.87
N ALA A 112 1.89 -12.74 -4.73
CA ALA A 112 2.52 -12.02 -5.84
C ALA A 112 3.53 -10.97 -5.35
N ILE A 113 3.19 -10.24 -4.29
CA ILE A 113 4.07 -9.26 -3.62
C ILE A 113 5.32 -9.96 -3.10
N GLY A 114 5.17 -11.13 -2.47
CA GLY A 114 6.28 -11.95 -1.99
C GLY A 114 7.20 -12.41 -3.12
N TRP A 115 6.64 -12.91 -4.20
CA TRP A 115 7.40 -13.30 -5.40
C TRP A 115 8.13 -12.14 -6.06
N SER A 116 7.55 -10.94 -6.04
CA SER A 116 8.17 -9.72 -6.56
C SER A 116 9.24 -9.15 -5.63
N GLN A 117 9.39 -9.68 -4.43
CA GLN A 117 10.35 -9.24 -3.40
C GLN A 117 10.21 -7.76 -3.02
N ILE A 118 9.00 -7.21 -3.05
CA ILE A 118 8.75 -5.85 -2.58
C ILE A 118 9.36 -5.65 -1.18
N GLY A 119 10.07 -4.54 -0.99
CA GLY A 119 10.78 -4.27 0.26
C GLY A 119 9.91 -3.68 1.37
N ARG A 120 8.83 -2.97 1.02
CA ARG A 120 7.90 -2.38 1.98
C ARG A 120 6.48 -2.39 1.45
N ILE A 121 5.53 -2.79 2.29
CA ILE A 121 4.11 -2.83 1.98
C ILE A 121 3.37 -1.94 2.97
N VAL A 122 2.58 -1.00 2.44
CA VAL A 122 1.78 -0.06 3.23
C VAL A 122 0.34 -0.11 2.73
N TRP A 123 -0.62 -0.36 3.63
CA TRP A 123 -2.04 -0.31 3.28
C TRP A 123 -2.82 0.68 4.13
N GLY A 124 -4.01 1.05 3.65
CA GLY A 124 -4.93 1.93 4.35
C GLY A 124 -5.85 1.16 5.29
N ALA A 125 -6.94 0.63 4.76
CA ALA A 125 -7.93 -0.12 5.53
C ALA A 125 -7.52 -1.60 5.72
N ASP A 126 -7.79 -2.15 6.89
CA ASP A 126 -7.66 -3.58 7.12
C ASP A 126 -8.80 -4.35 6.44
N ASP A 127 -8.56 -5.61 6.09
CA ASP A 127 -9.58 -6.54 5.60
C ASP A 127 -9.61 -7.80 6.46
N PRO A 128 -10.42 -7.82 7.53
CA PRO A 128 -10.46 -8.96 8.45
C PRO A 128 -11.06 -10.22 7.82
N LYS A 129 -11.78 -10.10 6.69
CA LYS A 129 -12.40 -11.22 6.00
C LYS A 129 -11.51 -11.88 4.97
N LYS A 130 -10.78 -11.10 4.19
CA LYS A 130 -10.00 -11.54 3.01
C LYS A 130 -8.53 -11.16 3.05
N GLY A 131 -8.10 -10.33 4.02
CA GLY A 131 -6.72 -9.89 4.16
C GLY A 131 -5.76 -11.06 4.42
N TYR A 132 -4.53 -10.91 3.92
CA TYR A 132 -3.51 -11.97 3.99
C TYR A 132 -3.15 -12.37 5.43
N ARG A 133 -3.23 -11.44 6.40
CA ARG A 133 -2.91 -11.72 7.80
C ARG A 133 -3.80 -12.78 8.44
N ARG A 134 -4.98 -13.01 7.87
CA ARG A 134 -5.87 -14.11 8.28
C ARG A 134 -5.24 -15.49 8.02
N TYR A 135 -4.35 -15.59 7.05
CA TYR A 135 -3.75 -16.86 6.62
C TYR A 135 -2.33 -17.02 7.12
N SER A 136 -1.48 -16.03 6.89
CA SER A 136 -0.08 -16.04 7.32
C SER A 136 0.51 -14.63 7.26
N GLU A 137 1.32 -14.26 8.24
CA GLU A 137 2.15 -13.04 8.20
C GLU A 137 3.51 -13.28 7.53
N ALA A 138 3.88 -14.53 7.25
CA ALA A 138 5.15 -14.91 6.65
C ALA A 138 5.08 -15.02 5.11
N VAL A 139 4.17 -14.30 4.46
CA VAL A 139 3.96 -14.38 3.00
C VAL A 139 4.97 -13.56 2.21
N PHE A 140 5.44 -12.45 2.79
CA PHE A 140 6.39 -11.54 2.14
C PHE A 140 7.83 -12.00 2.28
N HIS A 141 8.72 -11.37 1.50
CA HIS A 141 10.16 -11.61 1.66
C HIS A 141 10.59 -11.36 3.11
N PRO A 142 11.51 -12.18 3.68
CA PRO A 142 11.92 -12.05 5.10
C PRO A 142 12.46 -10.68 5.50
N LYS A 143 13.02 -9.93 4.55
CA LYS A 143 13.50 -8.55 4.75
C LYS A 143 12.45 -7.47 4.54
N ALA A 144 11.26 -7.84 4.08
CA ALA A 144 10.17 -6.88 3.85
C ALA A 144 9.57 -6.40 5.18
N SER A 145 9.14 -5.15 5.19
CA SER A 145 8.32 -4.59 6.26
C SER A 145 6.90 -4.31 5.76
N ALA A 146 5.93 -4.42 6.65
CA ALA A 146 4.52 -4.22 6.33
C ALA A 146 3.83 -3.42 7.45
N ALA A 147 3.03 -2.45 7.08
CA ALA A 147 2.25 -1.63 8.01
C ALA A 147 0.92 -1.20 7.39
N GLY A 148 -0.11 -1.15 8.21
CA GLY A 148 -1.44 -0.67 7.83
C GLY A 148 -1.86 0.60 8.55
N GLY A 149 -2.97 1.17 8.12
CA GLY A 149 -3.63 2.29 8.79
C GLY A 149 -3.32 3.66 8.22
N VAL A 150 -2.57 3.77 7.14
CA VAL A 150 -2.29 5.06 6.48
C VAL A 150 -3.54 5.52 5.72
N LEU A 151 -4.10 6.67 6.13
CA LEU A 151 -5.38 7.19 5.65
C LEU A 151 -6.52 6.17 5.75
N ARG A 152 -6.53 5.40 6.83
CA ARG A 152 -7.51 4.34 7.08
C ARG A 152 -8.95 4.81 6.88
N ALA A 153 -9.32 5.94 7.47
CA ALA A 153 -10.68 6.46 7.43
C ALA A 153 -11.15 6.73 6.00
N GLU A 154 -10.32 7.36 5.17
CA GLU A 154 -10.62 7.67 3.78
C GLU A 154 -10.73 6.40 2.93
N CYS A 155 -9.88 5.42 3.18
CA CYS A 155 -9.92 4.12 2.49
C CYS A 155 -11.18 3.32 2.87
N GLU A 156 -11.53 3.28 4.14
CA GLU A 156 -12.75 2.62 4.64
C GLU A 156 -14.01 3.29 4.08
N GLU A 157 -14.05 4.63 4.06
CA GLU A 157 -15.19 5.39 3.56
C GLU A 157 -15.47 5.08 2.08
N LEU A 158 -14.44 5.04 1.26
CA LEU A 158 -14.59 4.74 -0.17
C LEU A 158 -15.16 3.33 -0.39
N MET A 159 -14.68 2.34 0.34
CA MET A 159 -15.20 0.96 0.32
C MET A 159 -16.65 0.92 0.81
N HIS A 160 -16.95 1.58 1.91
CA HIS A 160 -18.29 1.63 2.48
C HIS A 160 -19.30 2.26 1.49
N ASN A 161 -18.95 3.38 0.86
CA ASN A 161 -19.81 4.07 -0.10
C ASN A 161 -20.10 3.20 -1.33
N PHE A 162 -19.12 2.46 -1.82
CA PHE A 162 -19.30 1.53 -2.92
C PHE A 162 -20.33 0.44 -2.60
N PHE A 163 -20.16 -0.26 -1.49
CA PHE A 163 -21.07 -1.33 -1.11
C PHE A 163 -22.45 -0.83 -0.69
N ALA A 164 -22.56 0.39 -0.17
CA ALA A 164 -23.84 1.02 0.11
C ALA A 164 -24.66 1.23 -1.15
N GLN A 165 -24.03 1.63 -2.27
CA GLN A 165 -24.70 1.81 -3.57
C GLN A 165 -25.22 0.48 -4.16
N LEU A 166 -24.58 -0.63 -3.89
CA LEU A 166 -24.99 -1.96 -4.39
C LEU A 166 -26.23 -2.53 -3.67
N ARG A 167 -26.60 -1.97 -2.53
CA ARG A 167 -27.73 -2.44 -1.71
C ARG A 167 -29.06 -1.73 -2.02
N VAL A 168 -29.09 -0.87 -2.98
CA VAL A 168 -30.29 -0.11 -3.41
C VAL A 168 -31.07 -0.86 -4.47
#